data_3481fe55c7847a75f93be2e79ce540d7
#
_entry.id   3481fe55c7847a75f93be2e79ce540d7
#
_cell.length_a   1.000
_cell.length_b   1.000
_cell.length_c   1.000
_cell.angle_alpha   90.00
_cell.angle_beta   90.00
_cell.angle_gamma   90.00
#
_symmetry.space_group_name_H-M   'P 1'
#
loop_
_entity.id
_entity.type
_entity.pdbx_description
1 polymer ?
#
loop_
_entity_poly.entity_id
_entity_poly.type
_entity_poly.pdbx_seq_one_letter_code
_entity_poly.pdbx_strand_id
1 'polypeptide(L)'
;MKNEGRKRCRLRSASGHPPRVLLVIPTANIIHRHILNGILRYAHQYGPWEFHMITGLFEEQGIRRTKEWGCTGAIAFTETKAHVSAVLAAAVPVIFINPPGTLMGAKSPLSHHCCVIRDHGAVGRSAADYFLDR
;
A
#
# COMPACT_ATOMS: atom_id res chain seq x y z
N MET A 1 -6.78 26.91 -16.96
CA MET A 1 -7.08 25.83 -15.99
C MET A 1 -6.21 26.03 -14.76
N LYS A 2 -6.81 26.40 -13.64
CA LYS A 2 -6.10 26.71 -12.39
C LYS A 2 -5.71 25.39 -11.70
N ASN A 3 -4.41 25.18 -11.54
CA ASN A 3 -3.84 24.10 -10.79
C ASN A 3 -4.00 24.41 -9.29
N GLU A 4 -5.12 23.96 -8.71
CA GLU A 4 -5.36 24.13 -7.27
C GLU A 4 -4.36 23.30 -6.50
N GLY A 5 -3.56 24.01 -5.73
CA GLY A 5 -2.45 23.48 -4.95
C GLY A 5 -2.88 22.33 -4.04
N ARG A 6 -2.42 21.12 -4.34
CA ARG A 6 -2.39 20.01 -3.40
C ARG A 6 -1.65 20.47 -2.14
N LYS A 7 -2.41 20.73 -1.07
CA LYS A 7 -1.83 20.94 0.25
C LYS A 7 -0.93 19.74 0.56
N ARG A 8 0.39 20.02 0.62
CA ARG A 8 1.39 19.03 1.02
C ARG A 8 1.08 18.58 2.44
N CYS A 9 0.48 17.43 2.58
CA CYS A 9 0.37 16.77 3.88
C CYS A 9 1.77 16.37 4.31
N ARG A 10 2.47 17.23 5.04
CA ARG A 10 3.67 16.84 5.76
C ARG A 10 3.20 15.97 6.92
N LEU A 11 3.26 14.66 6.78
CA LEU A 11 3.17 13.72 7.87
C LEU A 11 4.36 13.96 8.81
N ARG A 12 4.23 14.96 9.66
CA ARG A 12 5.10 15.07 10.84
C ARG A 12 4.57 14.06 11.84
N SER A 13 5.37 13.04 12.12
CA SER A 13 5.13 12.23 13.32
C SER A 13 5.01 13.18 14.52
N ALA A 14 3.96 13.02 15.30
CA ALA A 14 3.75 13.81 16.52
C ALA A 14 4.90 13.64 17.55
N SER A 15 5.77 12.64 17.34
CA SER A 15 6.90 12.28 18.23
C SER A 15 8.25 12.83 17.80
N GLY A 16 8.35 13.62 16.73
CA GLY A 16 9.65 14.13 16.24
C GLY A 16 10.55 13.10 15.54
N HIS A 17 10.19 11.82 15.57
CA HIS A 17 10.90 10.75 14.85
C HIS A 17 10.37 10.57 13.42
N PRO A 18 11.19 10.05 12.49
CA PRO A 18 10.73 9.73 11.15
C PRO A 18 9.60 8.68 11.19
N PRO A 19 8.63 8.73 10.26
CA PRO A 19 7.61 7.70 10.14
C PRO A 19 8.24 6.34 9.94
N ARG A 20 7.79 5.33 10.70
CA ARG A 20 8.20 3.92 10.60
C ARG A 20 7.13 3.16 9.85
N VAL A 21 7.40 2.84 8.60
CA VAL A 21 6.42 2.26 7.69
C VAL A 21 6.74 0.79 7.42
N LEU A 22 5.76 -0.06 7.72
CA LEU A 22 5.80 -1.47 7.37
C LEU A 22 5.45 -1.63 5.88
N LEU A 23 6.32 -2.28 5.13
CA LEU A 23 6.07 -2.66 3.73
C LEU A 23 5.81 -4.16 3.65
N VAL A 24 4.60 -4.53 3.30
CA VAL A 24 4.19 -5.92 3.08
C VAL A 24 3.97 -6.10 1.58
N ILE A 25 5.06 -6.25 0.84
CA ILE A 25 5.05 -6.30 -0.62
C ILE A 25 5.93 -7.47 -1.08
N PRO A 26 5.36 -8.51 -1.74
CA PRO A 26 6.15 -9.56 -2.34
C PRO A 26 7.10 -9.02 -3.40
N THR A 27 8.34 -9.48 -3.43
CA THR A 27 9.36 -8.98 -4.38
C THR A 27 9.60 -9.89 -5.57
N ALA A 28 8.96 -11.06 -5.60
CA ALA A 28 9.12 -12.03 -6.68
C ALA A 28 8.62 -11.53 -8.05
N ASN A 29 7.61 -10.66 -8.04
CA ASN A 29 6.99 -10.12 -9.26
C ASN A 29 7.58 -8.76 -9.63
N ILE A 30 7.79 -8.52 -10.94
CA ILE A 30 8.33 -7.25 -11.46
C ILE A 30 7.43 -6.06 -11.12
N ILE A 31 6.11 -6.24 -11.15
CA ILE A 31 5.13 -5.20 -10.84
C ILE A 31 5.27 -4.76 -9.38
N HIS A 32 5.42 -5.71 -8.47
CA HIS A 32 5.60 -5.42 -7.04
C HIS A 32 6.91 -4.68 -6.79
N ARG A 33 7.98 -5.02 -7.50
CA ARG A 33 9.25 -4.28 -7.43
C ARG A 33 9.11 -2.85 -7.95
N HIS A 34 8.32 -2.62 -9.01
CA HIS A 34 8.04 -1.26 -9.48
C HIS A 34 7.24 -0.44 -8.47
N ILE A 35 6.25 -1.04 -7.81
CA ILE A 35 5.50 -0.39 -6.73
C ILE A 35 6.45 0.00 -5.59
N LEU A 36 7.28 -0.95 -5.15
CA LEU A 36 8.26 -0.71 -4.10
C LEU A 36 9.22 0.43 -4.46
N ASN A 37 9.76 0.43 -5.67
CA ASN A 37 10.64 1.49 -6.15
C ASN A 37 9.93 2.86 -6.15
N GLY A 38 8.64 2.91 -6.53
CA GLY A 38 7.85 4.14 -6.46
C GLY A 38 7.73 4.67 -5.04
N ILE A 39 7.46 3.79 -4.07
CA ILE A 39 7.38 4.16 -2.64
C ILE A 39 8.72 4.68 -2.14
N LEU A 40 9.81 3.97 -2.43
CA LEU A 40 11.16 4.34 -1.98
C LEU A 40 11.62 5.68 -2.59
N ARG A 41 11.35 5.91 -3.87
CA ARG A 41 11.64 7.20 -4.52
C ARG A 41 10.87 8.35 -3.90
N TYR A 42 9.58 8.15 -3.59
CA TYR A 42 8.78 9.15 -2.90
C TYR A 42 9.35 9.46 -1.51
N ALA A 43 9.67 8.44 -0.75
CA ALA A 43 10.23 8.60 0.59
C ALA A 43 11.61 9.29 0.56
N HIS A 44 12.44 8.98 -0.41
CA HIS A 44 13.73 9.66 -0.62
C HIS A 44 13.55 11.16 -0.92
N GLN A 45 12.52 11.51 -1.68
CA GLN A 45 12.27 12.90 -2.07
C GLN A 45 11.60 13.73 -0.96
N TYR A 46 10.72 13.09 -0.15
CA TYR A 46 9.85 13.76 0.80
C TYR A 46 10.04 13.31 2.25
N GLY A 47 10.92 12.30 2.48
CA GLY A 47 11.23 11.75 3.79
C GLY A 47 11.99 12.70 4.72
N PRO A 48 12.59 12.20 5.80
CA PRO A 48 13.02 10.81 6.00
C PRO A 48 11.91 9.87 6.48
N TRP A 49 11.90 8.62 5.95
CA TRP A 49 11.05 7.51 6.41
C TRP A 49 11.94 6.31 6.76
N GLU A 50 11.59 5.58 7.79
CA GLU A 50 12.19 4.29 8.12
C GLU A 50 11.29 3.17 7.62
N PHE A 51 11.86 2.16 6.96
CA PHE A 51 11.11 1.04 6.43
C PHE A 51 11.48 -0.27 7.10
N HIS A 52 10.47 -1.06 7.42
CA HIS A 52 10.62 -2.48 7.71
C HIS A 52 9.87 -3.28 6.64
N MET A 53 10.55 -4.20 5.97
CA MET A 53 9.99 -4.94 4.85
C MET A 53 9.77 -6.40 5.21
N ILE A 54 8.56 -6.88 4.97
CA ILE A 54 8.22 -8.31 5.04
C ILE A 54 8.07 -8.81 3.60
N THR A 55 8.99 -9.68 3.18
CA THR A 55 9.07 -10.19 1.79
C THR A 55 8.63 -11.65 1.65
N GLY A 56 8.46 -12.37 2.74
CA GLY A 56 8.08 -13.77 2.78
C GLY A 56 6.59 -14.01 2.88
N LEU A 57 6.23 -15.30 2.96
CA LEU A 57 4.89 -15.73 3.34
C LEU A 57 4.49 -15.02 4.63
N PHE A 58 3.27 -14.52 4.69
CA PHE A 58 2.72 -13.79 5.82
C PHE A 58 2.85 -14.61 7.11
N GLU A 59 3.97 -14.49 7.79
CA GLU A 59 4.13 -15.01 9.12
C GLU A 59 3.49 -14.04 10.10
N GLU A 60 2.46 -14.46 10.79
CA GLU A 60 1.83 -13.70 11.88
C GLU A 60 2.86 -13.18 12.89
N GLN A 61 3.94 -13.91 13.09
CA GLN A 61 5.06 -13.52 13.93
C GLN A 61 5.80 -12.28 13.42
N GLY A 62 5.94 -12.12 12.10
CA GLY A 62 6.55 -10.93 11.50
C GLY A 62 5.75 -9.66 11.80
N ILE A 63 4.41 -9.75 11.76
CA ILE A 63 3.52 -8.62 12.04
C ILE A 63 3.50 -8.28 13.53
N ARG A 64 3.60 -9.27 14.43
CA ARG A 64 3.70 -9.01 15.87
C ARG A 64 4.96 -8.23 16.24
N ARG A 65 6.11 -8.55 15.63
CA ARG A 65 7.37 -7.82 15.83
C ARG A 65 7.32 -6.36 15.38
N THR A 66 6.43 -6.03 14.45
CA THR A 66 6.28 -4.63 13.99
C THR A 66 5.71 -3.70 15.06
N LYS A 67 4.92 -4.20 16.00
CA LYS A 67 4.48 -3.41 17.16
C LYS A 67 5.64 -3.02 18.07
N GLU A 68 6.58 -3.96 18.31
CA GLU A 68 7.78 -3.72 19.10
C GLU A 68 8.71 -2.70 18.43
N TRP A 69 8.75 -2.69 17.10
CA TRP A 69 9.52 -1.71 16.34
C TRP A 69 8.91 -0.30 16.37
N GLY A 70 7.68 -0.14 16.83
CA GLY A 70 6.98 1.14 16.87
C GLY A 70 6.53 1.63 15.48
N CYS A 71 5.99 0.71 14.68
CA CYS A 71 5.42 1.00 13.37
C CYS A 71 4.31 2.07 13.47
N THR A 72 4.36 3.08 12.61
CA THR A 72 3.39 4.19 12.56
C THR A 72 2.38 4.07 11.44
N GLY A 73 2.60 3.16 10.49
CA GLY A 73 1.71 2.88 9.37
C GLY A 73 2.21 1.71 8.54
N ALA A 74 1.34 1.19 7.67
CA ALA A 74 1.67 0.09 6.78
C ALA A 74 1.21 0.35 5.35
N ILE A 75 1.96 -0.19 4.38
CA ILE A 75 1.57 -0.28 2.98
C ILE A 75 1.63 -1.76 2.62
N ALA A 76 0.48 -2.34 2.24
CA ALA A 76 0.37 -3.77 2.06
C ALA A 76 -0.25 -4.14 0.71
N PHE A 77 0.44 -4.99 -0.03
CA PHE A 77 -0.11 -5.71 -1.16
C PHE A 77 -0.71 -7.02 -0.65
N THR A 78 -2.01 -7.21 -0.82
CA THR A 78 -2.72 -8.35 -0.25
C THR A 78 -3.54 -9.08 -1.31
N GLU A 79 -3.43 -10.41 -1.35
CA GLU A 79 -4.11 -11.25 -2.32
C GLU A 79 -5.23 -12.10 -1.72
N THR A 80 -5.23 -12.25 -0.39
CA THR A 80 -6.20 -13.10 0.31
C THR A 80 -6.81 -12.40 1.51
N LYS A 81 -7.98 -12.89 1.94
CA LYS A 81 -8.63 -12.43 3.17
C LYS A 81 -7.75 -12.64 4.41
N ALA A 82 -7.01 -13.74 4.45
CA ALA A 82 -6.09 -14.03 5.55
C ALA A 82 -4.98 -12.99 5.65
N HIS A 83 -4.40 -12.58 4.50
CA HIS A 83 -3.39 -11.52 4.45
C HIS A 83 -3.95 -10.19 4.95
N VAL A 84 -5.16 -9.81 4.53
CA VAL A 84 -5.81 -8.59 5.00
C VAL A 84 -6.01 -8.63 6.52
N SER A 85 -6.52 -9.74 7.06
CA SER A 85 -6.75 -9.90 8.50
C SER A 85 -5.45 -9.81 9.30
N ALA A 86 -4.37 -10.42 8.80
CA ALA A 86 -3.05 -10.38 9.44
C ALA A 86 -2.50 -8.95 9.50
N VAL A 87 -2.61 -8.19 8.41
CA VAL A 87 -2.15 -6.79 8.37
C VAL A 87 -2.99 -5.90 9.28
N LEU A 88 -4.31 -6.09 9.32
CA LEU A 88 -5.20 -5.34 10.22
C LEU A 88 -4.91 -5.61 11.71
N ALA A 89 -4.41 -6.80 12.04
CA ALA A 89 -4.01 -7.14 13.41
C ALA A 89 -2.82 -6.28 13.92
N ALA A 90 -2.08 -5.61 13.05
CA ALA A 90 -1.04 -4.65 13.44
C ALA A 90 -1.62 -3.41 14.13
N ALA A 91 -2.92 -3.12 13.94
CA ALA A 91 -3.64 -1.98 14.54
C ALA A 91 -2.97 -0.62 14.28
N VAL A 92 -2.40 -0.44 13.09
CA VAL A 92 -1.85 0.83 12.60
C VAL A 92 -2.62 1.28 11.35
N PRO A 93 -2.56 2.56 10.95
CA PRO A 93 -3.10 2.99 9.67
C PRO A 93 -2.50 2.20 8.50
N VAL A 94 -3.34 1.68 7.61
CA VAL A 94 -2.92 0.83 6.49
C VAL A 94 -3.44 1.38 5.17
N ILE A 95 -2.57 1.39 4.16
CA ILE A 95 -2.94 1.55 2.76
C ILE A 95 -2.82 0.18 2.10
N PHE A 96 -3.93 -0.32 1.55
CA PHE A 96 -3.95 -1.56 0.80
C PHE A 96 -3.72 -1.30 -0.69
N ILE A 97 -2.85 -2.08 -1.29
CA ILE A 97 -2.59 -2.04 -2.74
C ILE A 97 -3.24 -3.27 -3.37
N ASN A 98 -4.15 -3.03 -4.30
CA ASN A 98 -4.84 -4.04 -5.09
C ASN A 98 -5.44 -5.19 -4.25
N PRO A 99 -6.22 -4.88 -3.20
CA PRO A 99 -6.85 -5.93 -2.38
C PRO A 99 -7.85 -6.74 -3.21
N PRO A 100 -8.18 -7.97 -2.79
CA PRO A 100 -9.17 -8.79 -3.47
C PRO A 100 -10.50 -8.06 -3.65
N GLY A 101 -11.08 -8.10 -4.85
CA GLY A 101 -12.35 -7.42 -5.16
C GLY A 101 -13.51 -7.87 -4.27
N THR A 102 -13.48 -9.12 -3.80
CA THR A 102 -14.47 -9.66 -2.85
C THR A 102 -14.46 -8.97 -1.48
N LEU A 103 -13.38 -8.25 -1.17
CA LEU A 103 -13.24 -7.46 0.06
C LEU A 103 -13.51 -5.97 -0.16
N MET A 104 -13.94 -5.56 -1.35
CA MET A 104 -14.24 -4.17 -1.73
C MET A 104 -15.74 -3.90 -1.65
N GLY A 105 -16.29 -3.70 -0.48
CA GLY A 105 -17.71 -3.42 -0.30
C GLY A 105 -18.00 -2.59 0.94
N ALA A 106 -19.16 -1.96 1.00
CA ALA A 106 -19.55 -1.08 2.11
C ALA A 106 -19.58 -1.78 3.50
N LYS A 107 -19.76 -3.09 3.52
CA LYS A 107 -19.72 -3.92 4.75
C LYS A 107 -18.40 -4.68 4.90
N SER A 108 -17.40 -4.36 4.10
CA SER A 108 -16.10 -5.01 4.12
C SER A 108 -15.24 -4.49 5.29
N PRO A 109 -14.32 -5.32 5.81
CA PRO A 109 -13.29 -4.85 6.73
C PRO A 109 -12.44 -3.70 6.18
N LEU A 110 -12.40 -3.54 4.85
CA LEU A 110 -11.64 -2.49 4.17
C LEU A 110 -12.42 -1.19 3.94
N SER A 111 -13.72 -1.14 4.28
CA SER A 111 -14.58 0.03 4.01
C SER A 111 -14.08 1.35 4.61
N HIS A 112 -13.27 1.29 5.67
CA HIS A 112 -12.68 2.45 6.35
C HIS A 112 -11.18 2.61 6.07
N HIS A 113 -10.62 1.83 5.14
CA HIS A 113 -9.20 1.88 4.80
C HIS A 113 -8.97 2.46 3.42
N CYS A 114 -7.84 3.14 3.24
CA CYS A 114 -7.42 3.60 1.93
C CYS A 114 -6.97 2.42 1.07
N CYS A 115 -7.54 2.30 -0.13
CA CYS A 115 -7.17 1.27 -1.10
C CYS A 115 -6.71 1.93 -2.41
N VAL A 116 -5.56 1.49 -2.90
CA VAL A 116 -5.06 1.83 -4.24
C VAL A 116 -5.34 0.64 -5.14
N ILE A 117 -6.22 0.83 -6.12
CA ILE A 117 -6.64 -0.22 -7.05
C ILE A 117 -6.24 0.13 -8.48
N ARG A 118 -5.97 -0.91 -9.26
CA ARG A 118 -5.72 -0.78 -10.70
C ARG A 118 -7.06 -0.74 -11.43
N ASP A 119 -7.21 0.21 -12.34
CA ASP A 119 -8.37 0.23 -13.25
C ASP A 119 -8.15 -0.79 -14.39
N HIS A 120 -8.51 -2.04 -14.11
CA HIS A 120 -8.44 -3.12 -15.10
C HIS A 120 -9.39 -2.89 -16.29
N GLY A 121 -10.50 -2.19 -16.08
CA GLY A 121 -11.44 -1.83 -17.14
C GLY A 121 -10.82 -0.85 -18.13
N ALA A 122 -10.12 0.17 -17.65
CA ALA A 122 -9.41 1.12 -18.51
C ALA A 122 -8.29 0.42 -19.31
N VAL A 123 -7.54 -0.48 -18.66
CA VAL A 123 -6.50 -1.27 -19.34
C VAL A 123 -7.11 -2.13 -20.44
N GLY A 124 -8.22 -2.82 -20.17
CA GLY A 124 -8.91 -3.64 -21.17
C GLY A 124 -9.46 -2.83 -22.33
N ARG A 125 -10.06 -1.69 -22.06
CA ARG A 125 -10.53 -0.76 -23.12
C ARG A 125 -9.39 -0.30 -24.01
N SER A 126 -8.29 0.18 -23.43
CA SER A 126 -7.13 0.64 -24.20
C SER A 126 -6.54 -0.46 -25.09
N ALA A 127 -6.53 -1.69 -24.63
CA ALA A 127 -6.10 -2.83 -25.45
C ALA A 127 -7.07 -3.13 -26.59
N ALA A 128 -8.39 -3.06 -26.37
CA ALA A 128 -9.39 -3.27 -27.39
C ALA A 128 -9.32 -2.16 -28.45
N ASP A 129 -9.25 -0.88 -28.06
CA ASP A 129 -9.15 0.26 -28.95
C ASP A 129 -7.92 0.13 -29.87
N TYR A 130 -6.79 -0.32 -29.35
CA TYR A 130 -5.58 -0.56 -30.14
C TYR A 130 -5.81 -1.55 -31.30
N PHE A 131 -6.67 -2.57 -31.12
CA PHE A 131 -6.98 -3.53 -32.17
C PHE A 131 -8.08 -3.02 -33.12
N LEU A 132 -8.97 -2.15 -32.67
CA LEU A 132 -10.05 -1.61 -33.51
C LEU A 132 -9.56 -0.48 -34.42
N ASP A 133 -8.52 0.24 -34.05
CA ASP A 133 -7.94 1.34 -34.81
C ASP A 133 -6.97 0.88 -35.93
N ARG A 134 -6.83 -0.44 -36.15
CA ARG A 134 -6.00 -1.05 -37.20
C ARG A 134 -6.80 -1.87 -38.20
#